data_4b68cb716de8a6ef5a8d7ff1c6dc87a7
#
_entry.id   4b68cb716de8a6ef5a8d7ff1c6dc87a7
#
_cell.length_a   1.000
_cell.length_b   1.000
_cell.length_c   1.000
_cell.angle_alpha   90.00
_cell.angle_beta   90.00
_cell.angle_gamma   90.00
#
_symmetry.space_group_name_H-M   'P 1'
#
loop_
_entity.id
_entity.type
_entity.pdbx_description
1 polymer ?
#
loop_
_entity_poly.entity_id
_entity_poly.type
_entity_poly.pdbx_seq_one_letter_code
_entity_poly.pdbx_strand_id
1 'polypeptide(L)'
;MPAPVAVRVAGHGSMMADMCRNITPLRGLEPPATTEEIEAAARQYVRKVSGITRPTGSTDEAFERAVDAIARVTADVLNDLPPRRQPPKTLPPLRRPSVRARLA
;
A
#
# COMPACT_ATOMS: atom_id res chain seq x y z
N MET A 1 12.67 9.34 25.02
CA MET A 1 12.55 8.97 24.64
C MET A 1 12.30 8.77 24.07
N PRO A 2 12.13 8.51 23.85
CA PRO A 2 11.80 7.92 23.24
C PRO A 2 11.52 7.21 22.83
N ALA A 3 11.41 6.86 22.82
CA ALA A 3 11.12 6.07 22.51
C ALA A 3 10.61 5.54 22.28
N PRO A 4 10.44 5.58 22.37
CA PRO A 4 9.85 4.85 22.10
C PRO A 4 9.40 4.42 21.54
N VAL A 5 9.40 4.50 21.44
CA VAL A 5 9.10 4.08 20.88
C VAL A 5 8.93 3.12 20.58
N ALA A 6 9.03 2.87 20.53
CA ALA A 6 8.84 2.00 20.15
C ALA A 6 8.52 1.09 20.37
N VAL A 7 8.47 1.01 20.82
CA VAL A 7 8.18 0.25 20.88
C VAL A 7 7.42 -0.36 20.99
N ARG A 8 7.00 -0.29 21.55
CA ARG A 8 6.21 -0.82 21.49
C ARG A 8 5.88 -1.65 20.84
N VAL A 9 6.17 -1.92 21.07
CA VAL A 9 6.00 -2.45 20.01
C VAL A 9 5.65 -3.86 19.81
N ALA A 10 5.82 -4.70 20.64
CA ALA A 10 5.51 -6.09 20.48
C ALA A 10 4.08 -6.35 20.13
N GLY A 11 3.16 -5.77 20.81
CA GLY A 11 1.76 -5.95 20.51
C GLY A 11 1.31 -5.25 19.25
N HIS A 12 2.13 -4.35 18.77
CA HIS A 12 1.78 -3.55 17.62
C HIS A 12 2.25 -4.15 16.32
N GLY A 13 3.10 -5.14 16.36
CA GLY A 13 3.65 -5.74 15.16
C GLY A 13 2.60 -6.24 14.21
N SER A 14 1.61 -7.00 14.70
CA SER A 14 0.56 -7.52 13.86
C SER A 14 -0.34 -6.42 13.31
N MET A 15 -0.65 -5.40 14.11
CA MET A 15 -1.45 -4.28 13.64
C MET A 15 -0.73 -3.50 12.55
N MET A 16 0.56 -3.30 12.71
CA MET A 16 1.34 -2.60 11.70
C MET A 16 1.39 -3.39 10.41
N ALA A 17 1.47 -4.70 10.48
CA ALA A 17 1.45 -5.54 9.30
C ALA A 17 0.12 -5.43 8.57
N ASP A 18 -0.99 -5.40 9.30
CA ASP A 18 -2.31 -5.22 8.70
C ASP A 18 -2.45 -3.84 8.06
N MET A 19 -1.97 -2.80 8.74
CA MET A 19 -2.05 -1.44 8.22
C MET A 19 -1.22 -1.23 6.97
N CYS A 20 -0.15 -2.01 6.79
CA CYS A 20 0.76 -1.86 5.67
C CYS A 20 0.60 -2.93 4.62
N ARG A 21 -0.45 -3.74 4.71
CA ARG A 21 -0.55 -4.91 3.84
C ARG A 21 -0.66 -4.59 2.34
N ASN A 22 -1.12 -3.39 1.98
CA ASN A 22 -1.19 -2.99 0.57
C ASN A 22 0.10 -2.39 0.06
N ILE A 23 1.07 -2.16 0.95
CA ILE A 23 2.36 -1.61 0.56
C ILE A 23 3.36 -2.75 0.54
N THR A 24 3.44 -3.40 -0.60
CA THR A 24 4.34 -4.53 -0.82
C THR A 24 5.10 -4.27 -2.11
N PRO A 25 6.20 -4.98 -2.36
CA PRO A 25 6.90 -4.80 -3.63
C PRO A 25 5.99 -5.17 -4.80
N LEU A 26 5.81 -4.24 -5.72
CA LEU A 26 4.99 -4.46 -6.90
C LEU A 26 5.84 -4.70 -8.15
N ARG A 27 7.12 -4.37 -8.09
CA ARG A 27 8.04 -4.59 -9.20
C ARG A 27 8.32 -6.07 -9.36
N GLY A 28 8.16 -6.57 -10.57
CA GLY A 28 8.47 -7.98 -10.87
C GLY A 28 7.31 -8.94 -10.68
N LEU A 29 6.11 -8.44 -10.41
CA LEU A 29 4.94 -9.31 -10.34
C LEU A 29 4.57 -9.85 -11.71
N GLU A 30 4.06 -11.09 -11.73
CA GLU A 30 3.54 -11.71 -12.93
C GLU A 30 2.15 -12.26 -12.64
N PRO A 31 1.12 -11.76 -13.30
CA PRO A 31 1.16 -10.63 -14.25
C PRO A 31 1.52 -9.30 -13.57
N PRO A 32 1.86 -8.27 -14.35
CA PRO A 32 2.30 -7.01 -13.78
C PRO A 32 1.28 -6.38 -12.84
N ALA A 33 1.74 -5.47 -11.98
CA ALA A 33 0.88 -4.79 -11.04
C ALA A 33 -0.27 -4.10 -11.76
N THR A 34 -1.46 -4.24 -11.21
CA THR A 34 -2.66 -3.61 -11.78
C THR A 34 -2.82 -2.20 -11.23
N THR A 35 -3.63 -1.40 -11.91
CA THR A 35 -3.99 -0.07 -11.43
C THR A 35 -4.60 -0.15 -10.04
N GLU A 36 -5.45 -1.15 -9.79
CA GLU A 36 -6.07 -1.31 -8.49
C GLU A 36 -5.06 -1.58 -7.39
N GLU A 37 -4.05 -2.37 -7.69
CA GLU A 37 -3.00 -2.68 -6.72
C GLU A 37 -2.16 -1.45 -6.40
N ILE A 38 -1.86 -0.65 -7.42
CA ILE A 38 -1.11 0.59 -7.24
C ILE A 38 -1.92 1.60 -6.44
N GLU A 39 -3.21 1.73 -6.76
CA GLU A 39 -4.09 2.65 -6.03
C GLU A 39 -4.28 2.23 -4.58
N ALA A 40 -4.38 0.94 -4.32
CA ALA A 40 -4.52 0.45 -2.95
C ALA A 40 -3.30 0.82 -2.11
N ALA A 41 -2.11 0.69 -2.68
CA ALA A 41 -0.89 1.09 -1.99
C ALA A 41 -0.83 2.59 -1.77
N ALA A 42 -1.21 3.38 -2.76
CA ALA A 42 -1.23 4.84 -2.66
C ALA A 42 -2.21 5.28 -1.58
N ARG A 43 -3.39 4.71 -1.54
CA ARG A 43 -4.42 5.05 -0.57
C ARG A 43 -3.97 4.70 0.85
N GLN A 44 -3.34 3.55 1.01
CA GLN A 44 -2.79 3.16 2.30
C GLN A 44 -1.74 4.16 2.78
N TYR A 45 -0.87 4.59 1.89
CA TYR A 45 0.15 5.57 2.22
C TYR A 45 -0.47 6.89 2.68
N VAL A 46 -1.46 7.39 1.94
CA VAL A 46 -2.11 8.66 2.29
C VAL A 46 -2.83 8.55 3.63
N ARG A 47 -3.51 7.44 3.88
CA ARG A 47 -4.15 7.22 5.18
C ARG A 47 -3.16 7.27 6.32
N LYS A 48 -2.02 6.64 6.14
CA LYS A 48 -1.01 6.56 7.19
C LYS A 48 -0.40 7.90 7.49
N VAL A 49 -0.01 8.65 6.46
CA VAL A 49 0.69 9.91 6.68
C VAL A 49 -0.26 11.05 7.07
N SER A 50 -1.51 10.99 6.65
CA SER A 50 -2.47 12.04 6.99
C SER A 50 -3.23 11.75 8.28
N GLY A 51 -3.27 10.49 8.69
CA GLY A 51 -4.10 10.10 9.82
C GLY A 51 -5.58 10.08 9.49
N ILE A 52 -5.95 10.26 8.23
CA ILE A 52 -7.35 10.29 7.81
C ILE A 52 -7.73 8.90 7.32
N THR A 53 -8.56 8.21 8.08
CA THR A 53 -9.03 6.88 7.71
C THR A 53 -10.17 6.95 6.72
N ARG A 54 -11.10 7.87 6.94
CA ARG A 54 -12.25 8.07 6.07
C ARG A 54 -12.36 9.54 5.72
N PRO A 55 -11.94 9.91 4.51
CA PRO A 55 -12.07 11.30 4.11
C PRO A 55 -13.53 11.68 3.93
N THR A 56 -13.89 12.87 4.40
CA THR A 56 -15.25 13.38 4.27
C THR A 56 -15.18 14.88 4.03
N GLY A 57 -16.21 15.42 3.42
CA GLY A 57 -16.38 16.87 3.27
C GLY A 57 -15.14 17.53 2.70
N SER A 58 -14.58 18.45 3.45
CA SER A 58 -13.46 19.25 2.98
C SER A 58 -12.17 18.48 2.77
N THR A 59 -12.04 17.28 3.35
CA THR A 59 -10.81 16.49 3.22
C THR A 59 -10.85 15.55 2.02
N ASP A 60 -12.03 15.24 1.51
CA ASP A 60 -12.19 14.22 0.49
C ASP A 60 -11.44 14.55 -0.81
N GLU A 61 -11.60 15.76 -1.29
CA GLU A 61 -10.97 16.16 -2.55
C GLU A 61 -9.46 16.12 -2.47
N ALA A 62 -8.91 16.68 -1.40
CA ALA A 62 -7.45 16.66 -1.22
C ALA A 62 -6.91 15.25 -1.08
N PHE A 63 -7.66 14.41 -0.37
CA PHE A 63 -7.28 13.02 -0.18
C PHE A 63 -7.22 12.28 -1.52
N GLU A 64 -8.28 12.41 -2.33
CA GLU A 64 -8.33 11.70 -3.61
C GLU A 64 -7.30 12.23 -4.60
N ARG A 65 -7.03 13.54 -4.58
CA ARG A 65 -5.97 14.11 -5.41
C ARG A 65 -4.61 13.51 -5.06
N ALA A 66 -4.35 13.36 -3.77
CA ALA A 66 -3.08 12.77 -3.32
C ALA A 66 -2.96 11.31 -3.75
N VAL A 67 -4.03 10.55 -3.60
CA VAL A 67 -4.04 9.15 -4.03
C VAL A 67 -3.75 9.05 -5.52
N ASP A 68 -4.43 9.87 -6.33
CA ASP A 68 -4.23 9.85 -7.78
C ASP A 68 -2.80 10.21 -8.16
N ALA A 69 -2.24 11.24 -7.55
CA ALA A 69 -0.89 11.68 -7.85
C ALA A 69 0.14 10.63 -7.47
N ILE A 70 0.00 10.04 -6.29
CA ILE A 70 0.93 9.01 -5.83
C ILE A 70 0.81 7.75 -6.67
N ALA A 71 -0.41 7.37 -7.04
CA ALA A 71 -0.61 6.21 -7.90
C ALA A 71 0.04 6.41 -9.26
N ARG A 72 -0.07 7.62 -9.81
CA ARG A 72 0.51 7.92 -11.11
C ARG A 72 2.03 7.85 -11.10
N VAL A 73 2.68 8.49 -10.12
CA VAL A 73 4.14 8.45 -10.07
C VAL A 73 4.64 7.05 -9.73
N THR A 74 3.86 6.28 -8.97
CA THR A 74 4.21 4.90 -8.68
C THR A 74 4.17 4.05 -9.95
N ALA A 75 3.13 4.21 -10.76
CA ALA A 75 3.04 3.52 -12.04
C ALA A 75 4.23 3.88 -12.94
N ASP A 76 4.58 5.16 -12.95
CA ASP A 76 5.71 5.63 -13.76
C ASP A 76 7.02 4.98 -13.35
N VAL A 77 7.30 4.93 -12.06
CA VAL A 77 8.55 4.34 -11.59
C VAL A 77 8.59 2.84 -11.89
N LEU A 78 7.46 2.15 -11.74
CA LEU A 78 7.42 0.72 -12.04
C LEU A 78 7.67 0.45 -13.53
N ASN A 79 7.19 1.33 -14.39
CA ASN A 79 7.43 1.22 -15.82
C ASN A 79 8.86 1.57 -16.23
N ASP A 80 9.46 2.51 -15.50
CA ASP A 80 10.80 3.00 -15.85
C ASP A 80 11.93 2.16 -15.31
N LEU A 81 11.66 1.35 -14.29
CA LEU A 81 12.70 0.49 -13.72
C LEU A 81 12.95 -0.73 -14.60
N PRO A 82 14.18 -1.22 -14.62
CA PRO A 82 14.46 -2.46 -15.36
C PRO A 82 13.70 -3.65 -14.74
N PRO A 83 13.48 -4.71 -15.50
CA PRO A 83 12.82 -5.89 -14.98
C PRO A 83 13.55 -6.46 -13.77
N ARG A 84 12.79 -6.93 -12.81
CA ARG A 84 13.36 -7.57 -11.64
C ARG A 84 13.79 -8.98 -12.00
N ARG A 85 14.93 -9.41 -11.47
CA ARG A 85 15.44 -10.76 -11.76
C ARG A 85 14.60 -11.85 -11.16
N GLN A 86 14.04 -11.57 -9.98
CA GLN A 86 13.22 -12.54 -9.27
C GLN A 86 11.92 -11.87 -8.85
N PRO A 87 10.81 -12.61 -8.86
CA PRO A 87 9.56 -12.02 -8.40
C PRO A 87 9.62 -11.69 -6.92
N PRO A 88 8.79 -10.76 -6.46
CA PRO A 88 8.73 -10.43 -5.03
C PRO A 88 8.29 -11.64 -4.22
N LYS A 89 8.84 -11.76 -3.02
CA LYS A 89 8.51 -12.88 -2.14
C LYS A 89 7.12 -12.74 -1.54
N THR A 90 6.65 -11.51 -1.41
CA THR A 90 5.35 -11.22 -0.80
C THR A 90 4.38 -10.77 -1.86
N LEU A 91 3.22 -11.37 -1.92
CA LEU A 91 2.19 -10.97 -2.87
C LEU A 91 1.36 -9.83 -2.30
N PRO A 92 0.88 -8.91 -3.16
CA PRO A 92 -0.09 -7.91 -2.71
C PRO A 92 -1.36 -8.60 -2.19
N PRO A 93 -2.07 -7.97 -1.27
CA PRO A 93 -3.25 -8.61 -0.66
C PRO A 93 -4.28 -9.10 -1.66
N LEU A 94 -4.50 -8.37 -2.75
CA LEU A 94 -5.51 -8.77 -3.73
C LEU A 94 -5.18 -10.08 -4.44
N ARG A 95 -3.93 -10.52 -4.35
CA ARG A 95 -3.49 -11.79 -4.95
C ARG A 95 -3.37 -12.93 -3.95
N ARG A 96 -3.52 -12.64 -2.65
CA ARG A 96 -3.41 -13.68 -1.63
C ARG A 96 -4.69 -14.48 -1.58
N PRO A 97 -4.60 -15.81 -1.60
CA PRO A 97 -5.82 -16.63 -1.62
C PRO A 97 -6.76 -16.35 -0.46
N SER A 98 -6.23 -16.11 0.73
CA SER A 98 -7.08 -15.84 1.90
C SER A 98 -7.87 -14.55 1.75
N VAL A 99 -7.29 -13.53 1.13
CA VAL A 99 -7.97 -12.27 0.90
C VAL A 99 -9.01 -12.42 -0.20
N ARG A 100 -8.64 -13.09 -1.28
CA ARG A 100 -9.56 -13.31 -2.39
C ARG A 100 -10.77 -14.11 -1.96
N ALA A 101 -10.57 -15.09 -1.10
CA ALA A 101 -11.68 -15.89 -0.58
C ALA A 101 -12.66 -15.03 0.21
N ARG A 102 -12.16 -14.05 0.96
CA ARG A 102 -13.04 -13.15 1.71
C ARG A 102 -13.81 -12.19 0.81
N LEU A 103 -13.24 -11.85 -0.34
CA LEU A 103 -13.88 -10.94 -1.26
C LEU A 103 -14.90 -11.63 -2.16
N ALA A 104 -14.76 -12.93 -2.32
CA ALA A 104 -15.70 -13.70 -3.09
C ALA A 104 -16.96 -13.92 -2.30
#